data_a60d53f6ee6d5f5f784e5b3bcf22298b
#
_entry.id   a60d53f6ee6d5f5f784e5b3bcf22298b
#
_cell.length_a   1.000
_cell.length_b   1.000
_cell.length_c   1.000
_cell.angle_alpha   90.00
_cell.angle_beta   90.00
_cell.angle_gamma   90.00
#
_symmetry.space_group_name_H-M   'P 1'
#
loop_
_entity.id
_entity.type
_entity.pdbx_description
1 polymer ?
#
loop_
_entity_poly.entity_id
_entity_poly.type
_entity_poly.pdbx_seq_one_letter_code
_entity_poly.pdbx_strand_id
1 'polypeptide(L)'
;MPRSILNTVSGLDMLSGDTELYKTLVDSFLEENVNDKAHFASLAENAAQDKGFVSFVHKTKGSAGQIGCEALYDAALSLEGVLRGKEAGDAVALTREFFKIYDETLSALRQYRKRI
;
A
#
# COMPACT_ATOMS: atom_id res chain seq x y z
N MET A 1 -14.31 12.33 -0.10
CA MET A 1 -14.20 11.53 1.12
C MET A 1 -12.96 10.68 1.05
N PRO A 2 -12.11 10.71 2.06
CA PRO A 2 -10.96 9.81 2.07
C PRO A 2 -11.43 8.36 2.20
N ARG A 3 -10.77 7.49 1.46
CA ARG A 3 -11.05 6.06 1.51
C ARG A 3 -10.50 5.45 2.80
N SER A 4 -11.05 4.31 3.19
CA SER A 4 -10.66 3.63 4.42
C SER A 4 -9.20 3.16 4.37
N ILE A 5 -8.52 3.23 5.51
CA ILE A 5 -7.19 2.62 5.66
C ILE A 5 -7.31 1.10 5.50
N LEU A 6 -8.32 0.50 6.12
CA LEU A 6 -8.56 -0.93 6.01
C LEU A 6 -10.07 -1.19 5.97
N ASN A 7 -10.54 -1.77 4.87
CA ASN A 7 -11.93 -2.19 4.68
C ASN A 7 -11.96 -3.72 4.59
N THR A 8 -12.14 -4.36 5.74
CA THR A 8 -12.12 -5.83 5.82
C THR A 8 -13.31 -6.47 5.10
N VAL A 9 -14.46 -5.79 5.07
CA VAL A 9 -15.63 -6.29 4.34
C VAL A 9 -15.33 -6.40 2.85
N SER A 10 -14.77 -5.33 2.26
CA SER A 10 -14.38 -5.31 0.86
C SER A 10 -13.32 -6.36 0.55
N GLY A 11 -12.30 -6.49 1.41
CA GLY A 11 -11.25 -7.49 1.24
C GLY A 11 -11.77 -8.91 1.27
N LEU A 12 -12.66 -9.22 2.22
CA LEU A 12 -13.27 -10.54 2.32
C LEU A 12 -14.21 -10.82 1.15
N ASP A 13 -14.98 -9.82 0.71
CA ASP A 13 -15.89 -9.99 -0.44
C ASP A 13 -15.13 -10.39 -1.71
N MET A 14 -13.96 -9.81 -1.94
CA MET A 14 -13.13 -10.15 -3.08
C MET A 14 -12.64 -11.60 -3.06
N LEU A 15 -12.62 -12.23 -1.88
CA LEU A 15 -12.19 -13.60 -1.67
C LEU A 15 -13.37 -14.52 -1.38
N SER A 16 -14.60 -14.09 -1.71
CA SER A 16 -15.83 -14.86 -1.45
C SER A 16 -15.99 -15.26 0.02
N GLY A 17 -15.51 -14.42 0.93
CA GLY A 17 -15.61 -14.64 2.36
C GLY A 17 -14.60 -15.63 2.94
N ASP A 18 -13.57 -16.01 2.18
CA ASP A 18 -12.55 -16.97 2.63
C ASP A 18 -11.61 -16.30 3.64
N THR A 19 -11.90 -16.48 4.92
CA THR A 19 -11.15 -15.87 6.03
C THR A 19 -9.70 -16.37 6.09
N GLU A 20 -9.49 -17.65 5.85
CA GLU A 20 -8.13 -18.21 5.90
C GLU A 20 -7.24 -17.67 4.79
N LEU A 21 -7.80 -17.53 3.59
CA LEU A 21 -7.07 -16.91 2.49
C LEU A 21 -6.77 -15.44 2.81
N TYR A 22 -7.72 -14.73 3.41
CA TYR A 22 -7.52 -13.33 3.81
C TYR A 22 -6.36 -13.20 4.80
N LYS A 23 -6.31 -14.07 5.82
CA LYS A 23 -5.19 -14.11 6.78
C LYS A 23 -3.87 -14.31 6.07
N THR A 24 -3.82 -15.24 5.12
CA THR A 24 -2.60 -15.54 4.37
C THR A 24 -2.12 -14.31 3.59
N LEU A 25 -3.05 -13.61 2.93
CA LEU A 25 -2.71 -12.41 2.18
C LEU A 25 -2.27 -11.25 3.08
N VAL A 26 -2.89 -11.09 4.25
CA VAL A 26 -2.47 -10.10 5.24
C VAL A 26 -1.06 -10.40 5.73
N ASP A 27 -0.79 -11.65 6.08
CA ASP A 27 0.53 -12.06 6.55
C ASP A 27 1.60 -11.83 5.48
N SER A 28 1.30 -12.18 4.22
CA SER A 28 2.20 -11.93 3.11
C SER A 28 2.49 -10.45 2.93
N PHE A 29 1.47 -9.61 3.03
CA PHE A 29 1.66 -8.16 2.91
C PHE A 29 2.57 -7.63 4.02
N LEU A 30 2.37 -8.10 5.26
CA LEU A 30 3.16 -7.67 6.41
C LEU A 30 4.62 -8.13 6.32
N GLU A 31 4.88 -9.26 5.68
CA GLU A 31 6.23 -9.84 5.60
C GLU A 31 7.01 -9.42 4.34
N GLU A 32 6.37 -9.45 3.18
CA GLU A 32 7.08 -9.34 1.90
C GLU A 32 7.62 -7.95 1.60
N ASN A 33 6.95 -6.90 2.05
CA ASN A 33 7.29 -5.53 1.65
C ASN A 33 8.10 -4.77 2.69
N VAL A 34 8.43 -5.39 3.82
CA VAL A 34 9.10 -4.68 4.92
C VAL A 34 10.47 -4.15 4.51
N ASN A 35 11.28 -4.99 3.85
CA ASN A 35 12.63 -4.59 3.45
C ASN A 35 12.61 -3.53 2.34
N ASP A 36 11.72 -3.70 1.36
CA ASP A 36 11.59 -2.73 0.28
C ASP A 36 11.09 -1.39 0.81
N LYS A 37 10.08 -1.41 1.68
CA LYS A 37 9.56 -0.21 2.32
C LYS A 37 10.65 0.52 3.11
N ALA A 38 11.42 -0.22 3.91
CA ALA A 38 12.51 0.36 4.70
C ALA A 38 13.58 1.00 3.80
N HIS A 39 13.94 0.32 2.72
CA HIS A 39 14.91 0.84 1.76
C HIS A 39 14.44 2.17 1.15
N PHE A 40 13.23 2.18 0.60
CA PHE A 40 12.72 3.37 -0.09
C PHE A 40 12.38 4.50 0.89
N ALA A 41 11.88 4.17 2.09
CA ALA A 41 11.60 5.18 3.10
C ALA A 41 12.88 5.88 3.58
N SER A 42 14.01 5.16 3.63
CA SER A 42 15.29 5.74 4.03
C SER A 42 15.81 6.76 3.01
N LEU A 43 15.35 6.68 1.76
CA LEU A 43 15.69 7.65 0.72
C LEU A 43 14.89 8.95 0.85
N ALA A 44 13.86 8.96 1.69
CA ALA A 44 12.97 10.11 1.91
C ALA A 44 12.45 10.68 0.59
N GLU A 45 12.66 11.97 0.35
CA GLU A 45 12.17 12.64 -0.86
C GLU A 45 12.86 12.16 -2.14
N ASN A 46 14.01 11.51 -2.03
CA ASN A 46 14.74 11.01 -3.18
C ASN A 46 14.20 9.67 -3.68
N ALA A 47 13.27 9.04 -2.94
CA ALA A 47 12.67 7.76 -3.34
C ALA A 47 12.07 7.83 -4.74
N ALA A 48 11.42 8.95 -5.07
CA ALA A 48 10.77 9.14 -6.36
C ALA A 48 11.76 9.06 -7.55
N GLN A 49 13.06 9.24 -7.30
CA GLN A 49 14.10 9.18 -8.34
C GLN A 49 14.75 7.79 -8.43
N ASP A 50 14.43 6.89 -7.50
CA ASP A 50 14.99 5.54 -7.49
C ASP A 50 14.28 4.67 -8.54
N LYS A 51 15.07 3.97 -9.36
CA LYS A 51 14.52 3.17 -10.47
C LYS A 51 13.61 2.04 -10.02
N GLY A 52 13.86 1.47 -8.85
CA GLY A 52 13.04 0.38 -8.32
C GLY A 52 11.77 0.84 -7.64
N PHE A 53 11.65 2.12 -7.35
CA PHE A 53 10.52 2.64 -6.58
C PHE A 53 9.18 2.51 -7.32
N VAL A 54 9.17 2.74 -8.63
CA VAL A 54 7.94 2.57 -9.42
C VAL A 54 7.40 1.14 -9.32
N SER A 55 8.29 0.15 -9.40
CA SER A 55 7.91 -1.25 -9.25
C SER A 55 7.37 -1.56 -7.86
N PHE A 56 7.98 -0.99 -6.83
CA PHE A 56 7.51 -1.13 -5.45
C PHE A 56 6.11 -0.55 -5.28
N VAL A 57 5.88 0.65 -5.80
CA VAL A 57 4.56 1.33 -5.71
C VAL A 57 3.51 0.51 -6.47
N HIS A 58 3.83 0.00 -7.65
CA HIS A 58 2.92 -0.82 -8.44
C HIS A 58 2.55 -2.11 -7.70
N LYS A 59 3.54 -2.81 -7.15
CA LYS A 59 3.32 -4.04 -6.37
C LYS A 59 2.46 -3.77 -5.14
N THR A 60 2.76 -2.70 -4.42
CA THR A 60 1.99 -2.28 -3.23
C THR A 60 0.55 -1.98 -3.60
N LYS A 61 0.32 -1.30 -4.73
CA LYS A 61 -1.03 -1.02 -5.21
C LYS A 61 -1.84 -2.30 -5.40
N GLY A 62 -1.26 -3.28 -6.09
CA GLY A 62 -1.93 -4.56 -6.32
C GLY A 62 -2.26 -5.29 -5.03
N SER A 63 -1.29 -5.39 -4.13
CA SER A 63 -1.47 -6.07 -2.85
C SER A 63 -2.50 -5.37 -1.96
N ALA A 64 -2.45 -4.04 -1.90
CA ALA A 64 -3.39 -3.24 -1.10
C ALA A 64 -4.83 -3.42 -1.60
N GLY A 65 -5.02 -3.46 -2.93
CA GLY A 65 -6.34 -3.66 -3.51
C GLY A 65 -6.95 -5.01 -3.16
N GLN A 66 -6.13 -6.04 -3.03
CA GLN A 66 -6.60 -7.39 -2.73
C GLN A 66 -7.14 -7.55 -1.30
N ILE A 67 -6.65 -6.76 -0.37
CA ILE A 67 -7.00 -6.94 1.05
C ILE A 67 -7.79 -5.78 1.64
N GLY A 68 -8.28 -4.88 0.80
CA GLY A 68 -9.14 -3.78 1.25
C GLY A 68 -8.42 -2.58 1.82
N CYS A 69 -7.14 -2.42 1.56
CA CYS A 69 -6.38 -1.23 1.96
C CYS A 69 -6.62 -0.11 0.94
N GLU A 70 -7.82 0.46 0.99
CA GLU A 70 -8.32 1.36 -0.04
C GLU A 70 -7.54 2.67 -0.15
N ALA A 71 -7.21 3.28 0.99
CA ALA A 71 -6.46 4.54 1.00
C ALA A 71 -5.05 4.34 0.43
N LEU A 72 -4.40 3.22 0.77
CA LEU A 72 -3.07 2.91 0.23
C LEU A 72 -3.14 2.62 -1.27
N TYR A 73 -4.17 1.89 -1.71
CA TYR A 73 -4.39 1.66 -3.13
C TYR A 73 -4.50 2.98 -3.89
N ASP A 74 -5.31 3.92 -3.39
CA ASP A 74 -5.51 5.22 -4.04
C ASP A 74 -4.22 6.05 -4.05
N ALA A 75 -3.48 6.06 -2.94
CA ALA A 75 -2.21 6.78 -2.87
C ALA A 75 -1.17 6.20 -3.84
N ALA A 76 -1.11 4.88 -3.94
CA ALA A 76 -0.21 4.20 -4.88
C ALA A 76 -0.60 4.47 -6.33
N LEU A 77 -1.90 4.44 -6.63
CA LEU A 77 -2.40 4.73 -7.97
C LEU A 77 -2.01 6.13 -8.43
N SER A 78 -2.25 7.13 -7.58
CA SER A 78 -1.91 8.52 -7.90
C SER A 78 -0.41 8.72 -8.07
N LEU A 79 0.39 8.14 -7.16
CA LEU A 79 1.84 8.26 -7.23
C LEU A 79 2.40 7.57 -8.48
N GLU A 80 1.93 6.37 -8.77
CA GLU A 80 2.37 5.64 -9.95
C GLU A 80 2.09 6.42 -11.23
N GLY A 81 0.91 7.04 -11.34
CA GLY A 81 0.55 7.86 -12.50
C GLY A 81 1.54 8.99 -12.73
N VAL A 82 1.95 9.68 -11.67
CA VAL A 82 2.91 10.78 -11.75
C VAL A 82 4.33 10.25 -12.05
N LEU A 83 4.74 9.16 -11.38
CA LEU A 83 6.08 8.58 -11.60
C LEU A 83 6.26 8.06 -13.03
N ARG A 84 5.19 7.58 -13.67
CA ARG A 84 5.22 7.11 -15.06
C ARG A 84 4.98 8.22 -16.07
N GLY A 85 4.79 9.45 -15.62
CA GLY A 85 4.57 10.60 -16.50
C GLY A 85 3.21 10.64 -17.18
N LYS A 86 2.23 9.88 -16.67
CA LYS A 86 0.86 9.84 -17.21
C LYS A 86 -0.03 10.93 -16.63
N GLU A 87 0.32 11.43 -15.48
CA GLU A 87 -0.43 12.48 -14.78
C GLU A 87 0.51 13.57 -14.29
N ALA A 88 0.02 14.81 -14.25
CA ALA A 88 0.76 15.90 -13.63
C ALA A 88 0.59 15.84 -12.12
N GLY A 89 1.64 16.18 -11.38
CA GLY A 89 1.60 16.19 -9.91
C GLY A 89 2.97 16.36 -9.31
N ASP A 90 2.97 16.54 -7.98
CA ASP A 90 4.19 16.67 -7.20
C ASP A 90 4.61 15.30 -6.67
N ALA A 91 5.59 14.67 -7.32
CA ALA A 91 6.06 13.34 -6.95
C ALA A 91 6.59 13.28 -5.51
N VAL A 92 7.25 14.35 -5.05
CA VAL A 92 7.79 14.39 -3.67
C VAL A 92 6.65 14.39 -2.65
N ALA A 93 5.64 15.26 -2.86
CA ALA A 93 4.50 15.34 -1.95
C ALA A 93 3.71 14.02 -1.94
N LEU A 94 3.50 13.42 -3.11
CA LEU A 94 2.78 12.15 -3.22
C LEU A 94 3.56 11.00 -2.59
N THR A 95 4.88 11.02 -2.67
CA THR A 95 5.74 10.02 -2.03
C THR A 95 5.62 10.10 -0.51
N ARG A 96 5.64 11.30 0.06
CA ARG A 96 5.46 11.49 1.51
C ARG A 96 4.10 10.97 1.96
N GLU A 97 3.04 11.31 1.22
CA GLU A 97 1.68 10.87 1.54
C GLU A 97 1.56 9.35 1.43
N PHE A 98 2.18 8.76 0.41
CA PHE A 98 2.20 7.32 0.22
C PHE A 98 2.82 6.61 1.44
N PHE A 99 3.98 7.04 1.92
CA PHE A 99 4.62 6.42 3.07
C PHE A 99 3.85 6.63 4.36
N LYS A 100 3.23 7.80 4.53
CA LYS A 100 2.37 8.07 5.69
C LYS A 100 1.21 7.07 5.75
N ILE A 101 0.51 6.92 4.63
CA ILE A 101 -0.62 5.99 4.53
C ILE A 101 -0.14 4.55 4.65
N TYR A 102 1.02 4.23 4.10
CA TYR A 102 1.62 2.89 4.20
C TYR A 102 1.84 2.53 5.68
N ASP A 103 2.43 3.43 6.46
CA ASP A 103 2.68 3.18 7.88
C ASP A 103 1.37 3.01 8.66
N GLU A 104 0.37 3.82 8.38
CA GLU A 104 -0.96 3.68 8.99
C GLU A 104 -1.59 2.34 8.62
N THR A 105 -1.41 1.91 7.38
CA THR A 105 -1.93 0.64 6.88
C THR A 105 -1.27 -0.54 7.59
N LEU A 106 0.05 -0.52 7.75
CA LEU A 106 0.75 -1.59 8.47
C LEU A 106 0.26 -1.70 9.91
N SER A 107 0.06 -0.57 10.57
CA SER A 107 -0.45 -0.54 11.94
C SER A 107 -1.86 -1.15 12.03
N ALA A 108 -2.75 -0.75 11.11
CA ALA A 108 -4.11 -1.27 11.07
C ALA A 108 -4.14 -2.78 10.80
N LEU A 109 -3.32 -3.26 9.86
CA LEU A 109 -3.24 -4.67 9.54
C LEU A 109 -2.71 -5.50 10.70
N ARG A 110 -1.69 -5.02 11.41
CA ARG A 110 -1.15 -5.70 12.58
C ARG A 110 -2.18 -5.82 13.69
N GLN A 111 -2.96 -4.77 13.92
CA GLN A 111 -4.02 -4.79 14.92
C GLN A 111 -5.14 -5.74 14.52
N TYR A 112 -5.56 -5.72 13.27
CA TYR A 112 -6.60 -6.60 12.77
C TYR A 112 -6.14 -8.07 12.85
N ARG A 113 -4.90 -8.36 12.49
CA ARG A 113 -4.35 -9.71 12.49
C ARG A 113 -4.37 -10.33 13.89
N LYS A 114 -4.22 -9.52 14.93
CA LYS A 114 -4.30 -10.00 16.31
C LYS A 114 -5.70 -10.47 16.70
N ARG A 115 -6.73 -10.03 15.98
CA ARG A 115 -8.13 -10.36 16.28
C ARG A 115 -8.63 -11.59 15.54
N ILE A 116 -7.87 -12.07 14.58
CA ILE A 116 -8.26 -13.20 13.74
C ILE A 116 -7.20 -14.36 13.78
#